data_aa7758918ce2267e71ccbb230bec488a
#
_entry.id   aa7758918ce2267e71ccbb230bec488a
#
_cell.length_a   1.000
_cell.length_b   1.000
_cell.length_c   1.000
_cell.angle_alpha   90.00
_cell.angle_beta   90.00
_cell.angle_gamma   90.00
#
_symmetry.space_group_name_H-M   'P 1'
#
loop_
_entity.id
_entity.type
_entity.pdbx_description
1 polymer ?
#
loop_
_entity_poly.entity_id
_entity_poly.type
_entity_poly.pdbx_seq_one_letter_code
_entity_poly.pdbx_strand_id
1 'polypeptide(L)'
;MGPSRRGLLLVLALMALAGCARGPDQAGLERDVQAQLDALFGSRMLEVRSLNRQGSAPLAGAKGGGSQAIVYYNAVLEFTAPYDPSDWSGLSPELIANALGATDEGVIGLGAGRIAAGSELRAYGSMVYRRAGDAWQPSLLPPATPKPVAATGRAIKSSDLIERLATIVNTTPGLHDADDAIVAEELDRALQNIKLRLNRGEQGFVVASGPAGGEYARFVESLRPRAAAWSVTQANTQGSVTNALMIDSGEARFALVQSDVAAAAVTGQDAFASHGPLRHLRGVAALFPEPVHVVVRADSGIASVAGLRGARVAVGSRGSGTRQTALQLLSAHGLEHGDYVIADARSPDEALQLLAAGRIDAVIEVISAPWRQLAVVSAQTPMILLPLDPDAMTRLAESVPGLVPLTISQRTYAAQDSDVPTLAATALLVAQSSVPDAAVKQVLEFLFEGGLAVDRGVSASRLSRARALSGVTIPLHDGAAEYFAATQSPASAAPPATAP
;
A
#
# COMPACT_ATOMS: atom_id res chain seq x y z
N MET A 1 18.46 -51.59 12.50
CA MET A 1 17.83 -50.46 13.23
C MET A 1 17.44 -49.40 12.18
N GLY A 2 16.16 -49.38 11.82
CA GLY A 2 15.66 -48.43 10.80
C GLY A 2 15.33 -47.08 11.43
N PRO A 3 15.37 -46.00 10.67
CA PRO A 3 15.08 -44.68 11.20
C PRO A 3 13.62 -44.59 11.63
N SER A 4 13.42 -44.03 12.83
CA SER A 4 12.13 -43.94 13.46
C SER A 4 11.15 -43.08 12.63
N ARG A 5 9.89 -43.53 12.51
CA ARG A 5 8.79 -42.82 11.81
C ARG A 5 8.61 -41.36 12.29
N ARG A 6 9.14 -40.97 13.45
CA ARG A 6 9.13 -39.59 13.96
C ARG A 6 10.13 -38.67 13.25
N GLY A 7 11.28 -39.20 12.80
CA GLY A 7 12.24 -38.39 12.04
C GLY A 7 11.76 -38.08 10.63
N LEU A 8 10.99 -38.96 10.00
CA LEU A 8 10.45 -38.76 8.66
C LEU A 8 9.29 -37.73 8.65
N LEU A 9 8.49 -37.69 9.71
CA LEU A 9 7.43 -36.69 9.88
C LEU A 9 7.99 -35.30 10.16
N LEU A 10 9.11 -35.18 10.88
CA LEU A 10 9.75 -33.86 11.12
C LEU A 10 10.40 -33.29 9.85
N VAL A 11 10.98 -34.15 9.01
CA VAL A 11 11.57 -33.73 7.72
C VAL A 11 10.46 -33.36 6.71
N LEU A 12 9.32 -34.07 6.74
CA LEU A 12 8.16 -33.71 5.91
C LEU A 12 7.48 -32.41 6.39
N ALA A 13 7.44 -32.16 7.69
CA ALA A 13 6.93 -30.90 8.24
C ALA A 13 7.86 -29.71 7.93
N LEU A 14 9.18 -29.90 7.94
CA LEU A 14 10.15 -28.88 7.51
C LEU A 14 10.09 -28.62 6.00
N MET A 15 9.74 -29.59 5.17
CA MET A 15 9.51 -29.38 3.72
C MET A 15 8.16 -28.71 3.43
N ALA A 16 7.16 -28.86 4.28
CA ALA A 16 5.86 -28.18 4.13
C ALA A 16 5.94 -26.68 4.49
N LEU A 17 6.84 -26.27 5.38
CA LEU A 17 7.09 -24.85 5.70
C LEU A 17 7.82 -24.10 4.59
N ALA A 18 8.49 -24.78 3.65
CA ALA A 18 9.09 -24.15 2.46
C ALA A 18 8.06 -23.81 1.35
N GLY A 19 6.79 -24.21 1.51
CA GLY A 19 5.76 -24.08 0.46
C GLY A 19 4.98 -22.76 0.44
N CYS A 20 5.13 -21.90 1.43
CA CYS A 20 4.38 -20.62 1.50
C CYS A 20 5.09 -19.40 0.94
N ALA A 21 6.33 -19.53 0.45
CA ALA A 21 7.02 -18.42 -0.22
C ALA A 21 6.45 -18.21 -1.62
N ARG A 22 5.56 -17.24 -1.78
CA ARG A 22 5.11 -16.78 -3.10
C ARG A 22 6.24 -15.97 -3.75
N GLY A 23 6.79 -16.48 -4.84
CA GLY A 23 7.91 -15.87 -5.55
C GLY A 23 9.20 -16.72 -5.48
N PRO A 24 10.28 -16.27 -6.14
CA PRO A 24 11.57 -16.95 -6.11
C PRO A 24 12.19 -16.88 -4.71
N ASP A 25 13.18 -17.73 -4.46
CA ASP A 25 14.04 -17.63 -3.30
C ASP A 25 14.96 -16.39 -3.41
N GLN A 26 15.72 -16.13 -2.35
CA GLN A 26 16.59 -14.95 -2.30
C GLN A 26 17.63 -14.95 -3.43
N ALA A 27 18.27 -16.09 -3.71
CA ALA A 27 19.28 -16.20 -4.75
C ALA A 27 18.68 -16.04 -6.17
N GLY A 28 17.45 -16.49 -6.38
CA GLY A 28 16.70 -16.26 -7.61
C GLY A 28 16.37 -14.78 -7.79
N LEU A 29 15.87 -14.14 -6.76
CA LEU A 29 15.56 -12.71 -6.76
C LEU A 29 16.79 -11.85 -7.05
N GLU A 30 17.94 -12.16 -6.42
CA GLU A 30 19.20 -11.43 -6.63
C GLU A 30 19.69 -11.55 -8.07
N ARG A 31 19.63 -12.75 -8.65
CA ARG A 31 19.96 -12.96 -10.06
C ARG A 31 19.04 -12.21 -11.01
N ASP A 32 17.75 -12.19 -10.73
CA ASP A 32 16.76 -11.54 -11.57
C ASP A 32 16.88 -10.01 -11.51
N VAL A 33 17.16 -9.45 -10.33
CA VAL A 33 17.47 -8.02 -10.16
C VAL A 33 18.73 -7.63 -10.91
N GLN A 34 19.80 -8.43 -10.79
CA GLN A 34 21.04 -8.17 -11.52
C GLN A 34 20.81 -8.26 -13.04
N ALA A 35 20.10 -9.29 -13.49
CA ALA A 35 19.79 -9.44 -14.92
C ALA A 35 18.97 -8.27 -15.48
N GLN A 36 18.06 -7.72 -14.68
CA GLN A 36 17.27 -6.54 -15.05
C GLN A 36 18.14 -5.28 -15.15
N LEU A 37 19.05 -5.08 -14.20
CA LEU A 37 20.01 -3.97 -14.23
C LEU A 37 20.94 -4.09 -15.45
N ASP A 38 21.46 -5.28 -15.70
CA ASP A 38 22.33 -5.54 -16.86
C ASP A 38 21.65 -5.32 -18.21
N ALA A 39 20.37 -5.71 -18.31
CA ALA A 39 19.57 -5.53 -19.52
C ALA A 39 19.26 -4.06 -19.82
N LEU A 40 19.08 -3.24 -18.78
CA LEU A 40 18.71 -1.83 -18.93
C LEU A 40 19.91 -0.89 -19.01
N PHE A 41 20.97 -1.18 -18.29
CA PHE A 41 22.13 -0.28 -18.13
C PHE A 41 23.42 -0.81 -18.76
N GLY A 42 23.37 -1.97 -19.39
CA GLY A 42 24.54 -2.65 -19.88
C GLY A 42 25.24 -3.46 -18.77
N SER A 43 25.87 -4.55 -19.18
CA SER A 43 26.49 -5.48 -18.24
C SER A 43 27.51 -4.79 -17.35
N ARG A 44 27.27 -4.89 -16.04
CA ARG A 44 28.16 -4.46 -14.97
C ARG A 44 28.31 -2.96 -14.74
N MET A 45 27.31 -2.14 -15.02
CA MET A 45 27.34 -0.74 -14.57
C MET A 45 26.99 -0.61 -13.09
N LEU A 46 26.00 -1.38 -12.65
CA LEU A 46 25.55 -1.52 -11.27
C LEU A 46 25.61 -2.99 -10.86
N GLU A 47 26.34 -3.30 -9.82
CA GLU A 47 26.48 -4.65 -9.30
C GLU A 47 25.74 -4.79 -7.96
N VAL A 48 24.91 -5.83 -7.81
CA VAL A 48 24.23 -6.14 -6.55
C VAL A 48 25.27 -6.70 -5.57
N ARG A 49 25.61 -5.90 -4.55
CA ARG A 49 26.53 -6.31 -3.48
C ARG A 49 25.85 -7.14 -2.40
N SER A 50 24.65 -6.77 -2.08
CA SER A 50 23.79 -7.55 -1.19
C SER A 50 22.33 -7.27 -1.51
N LEU A 51 21.51 -8.29 -1.37
CA LEU A 51 20.06 -8.18 -1.50
C LEU A 51 19.42 -8.98 -0.37
N ASN A 52 18.45 -8.36 0.31
CA ASN A 52 17.65 -9.00 1.35
C ASN A 52 16.19 -9.00 0.93
N ARG A 53 15.64 -10.19 0.69
CA ARG A 53 14.22 -10.37 0.41
C ARG A 53 13.40 -10.03 1.66
N GLN A 54 12.49 -9.08 1.55
CA GLN A 54 11.69 -8.57 2.66
C GLN A 54 10.35 -9.29 2.84
N GLY A 55 9.83 -9.86 1.76
CA GLY A 55 8.54 -10.54 1.76
C GLY A 55 7.95 -10.63 0.38
N SER A 56 6.74 -11.19 0.29
CA SER A 56 5.99 -11.25 -0.95
C SER A 56 4.50 -11.14 -0.69
N ALA A 57 3.78 -10.53 -1.63
CA ALA A 57 2.33 -10.44 -1.62
C ALA A 57 1.74 -11.01 -2.90
N PRO A 58 0.55 -11.62 -2.86
CA PRO A 58 -0.17 -12.00 -4.07
C PRO A 58 -0.63 -10.75 -4.81
N LEU A 59 -0.51 -10.76 -6.13
CA LEU A 59 -1.15 -9.76 -7.00
C LEU A 59 -2.56 -10.24 -7.33
N ALA A 60 -3.58 -9.45 -6.96
CA ALA A 60 -4.96 -9.75 -7.29
C ALA A 60 -5.24 -9.38 -8.76
N GLY A 61 -5.85 -10.30 -9.53
CA GLY A 61 -6.67 -9.95 -10.68
C GLY A 61 -6.04 -9.80 -12.04
N ALA A 62 -5.12 -10.67 -12.47
CA ALA A 62 -4.98 -10.88 -13.90
C ALA A 62 -6.11 -11.83 -14.39
N LYS A 63 -7.11 -11.33 -15.10
CA LYS A 63 -8.02 -12.15 -15.91
C LYS A 63 -7.17 -12.86 -16.97
N GLY A 64 -6.75 -14.09 -16.66
CA GLY A 64 -5.88 -14.87 -17.56
C GLY A 64 -5.01 -15.90 -16.87
N GLY A 65 -5.43 -16.44 -15.72
CA GLY A 65 -5.09 -17.80 -15.29
C GLY A 65 -3.70 -18.07 -14.74
N GLY A 66 -2.89 -17.09 -14.28
CA GLY A 66 -1.61 -17.36 -13.62
C GLY A 66 -1.49 -16.63 -12.28
N SER A 67 -1.03 -17.33 -11.23
CA SER A 67 -0.71 -16.69 -9.96
C SER A 67 0.43 -15.69 -10.16
N GLN A 68 0.23 -14.43 -9.76
CA GLN A 68 1.27 -13.41 -9.74
C GLN A 68 1.62 -13.07 -8.29
N ALA A 69 2.87 -12.75 -8.05
CA ALA A 69 3.35 -12.30 -6.76
C ALA A 69 4.28 -11.10 -6.95
N ILE A 70 4.25 -10.20 -5.98
CA ILE A 70 5.25 -9.16 -5.85
C ILE A 70 6.19 -9.56 -4.73
N VAL A 71 7.47 -9.38 -4.95
CA VAL A 71 8.52 -9.64 -3.98
C VAL A 71 9.20 -8.33 -3.65
N TYR A 72 9.21 -7.96 -2.38
CA TYR A 72 9.87 -6.77 -1.86
C TYR A 72 11.29 -7.12 -1.41
N TYR A 73 12.22 -6.19 -1.61
CA TYR A 73 13.61 -6.38 -1.22
C TYR A 73 14.31 -5.06 -0.87
N ASN A 74 15.36 -5.18 -0.08
CA ASN A 74 16.36 -4.13 0.11
C ASN A 74 17.63 -4.59 -0.58
N ALA A 75 18.27 -3.73 -1.36
CA ALA A 75 19.52 -4.02 -2.02
C ALA A 75 20.56 -2.94 -1.76
N VAL A 76 21.81 -3.35 -1.71
CA VAL A 76 22.98 -2.47 -1.82
C VAL A 76 23.60 -2.77 -3.17
N LEU A 77 23.70 -1.75 -4.00
CA LEU A 77 24.28 -1.79 -5.32
C LEU A 77 25.58 -0.98 -5.30
N GLU A 78 26.54 -1.35 -6.13
CA GLU A 78 27.78 -0.61 -6.29
C GLU A 78 27.95 -0.18 -7.75
N PHE A 79 28.34 1.07 -7.96
CA PHE A 79 28.78 1.54 -9.27
C PHE A 79 30.14 0.95 -9.60
N THR A 80 30.25 0.17 -10.65
CA THR A 80 31.52 -0.41 -11.11
C THR A 80 32.35 0.55 -11.95
N ALA A 81 31.73 1.61 -12.48
CA ALA A 81 32.37 2.68 -13.24
C ALA A 81 31.89 4.05 -12.72
N PRO A 82 32.69 5.11 -12.93
CA PRO A 82 32.27 6.46 -12.60
C PRO A 82 30.99 6.84 -13.38
N TYR A 83 30.06 7.49 -12.70
CA TYR A 83 28.80 7.88 -13.26
C TYR A 83 28.59 9.39 -13.09
N ASP A 84 28.19 10.08 -14.16
CA ASP A 84 27.92 11.51 -14.15
C ASP A 84 26.42 11.74 -14.49
N PRO A 85 25.60 12.13 -13.51
CA PRO A 85 24.18 12.38 -13.75
C PRO A 85 23.90 13.50 -14.74
N SER A 86 24.86 14.37 -15.02
CA SER A 86 24.71 15.47 -15.96
C SER A 86 24.99 15.09 -17.41
N ASP A 87 25.62 13.94 -17.63
CA ASP A 87 26.04 13.47 -18.97
C ASP A 87 25.06 12.41 -19.52
N TRP A 88 23.79 12.70 -19.40
CA TRP A 88 22.67 11.78 -19.59
C TRP A 88 22.36 11.45 -21.04
N SER A 89 23.10 10.58 -21.63
CA SER A 89 22.72 9.91 -22.88
C SER A 89 21.88 8.64 -22.64
N GLY A 90 21.03 8.61 -21.64
CA GLY A 90 20.09 7.50 -21.46
C GLY A 90 19.81 6.95 -20.07
N LEU A 91 20.47 7.43 -19.02
CA LEU A 91 20.33 6.91 -17.65
C LEU A 91 19.82 8.01 -16.72
N SER A 92 18.54 7.96 -16.31
CA SER A 92 18.00 8.87 -15.29
C SER A 92 17.86 8.20 -13.92
N PRO A 93 17.93 8.92 -12.78
CA PRO A 93 17.62 8.34 -11.48
C PRO A 93 16.28 7.63 -11.49
N GLU A 94 15.31 8.19 -12.25
CA GLU A 94 14.00 7.58 -12.44
C GLU A 94 14.08 6.22 -13.15
N LEU A 95 14.99 6.06 -14.11
CA LEU A 95 15.18 4.77 -14.79
C LEU A 95 15.80 3.72 -13.87
N ILE A 96 16.76 4.12 -13.03
CA ILE A 96 17.34 3.22 -12.02
C ILE A 96 16.26 2.83 -11.00
N ALA A 97 15.50 3.79 -10.51
CA ALA A 97 14.41 3.55 -9.58
C ALA A 97 13.35 2.63 -10.20
N ASN A 98 12.93 2.89 -11.42
CA ASN A 98 11.97 2.06 -12.14
C ASN A 98 12.51 0.64 -12.38
N ALA A 99 13.78 0.50 -12.74
CA ALA A 99 14.43 -0.81 -12.90
C ALA A 99 14.40 -1.63 -11.62
N LEU A 100 14.51 -0.97 -10.48
CA LEU A 100 14.48 -1.60 -9.16
C LEU A 100 13.05 -1.75 -8.62
N GLY A 101 12.04 -1.30 -9.36
CA GLY A 101 10.66 -1.23 -8.87
C GLY A 101 10.54 -0.35 -7.62
N ALA A 102 11.28 0.74 -7.60
CA ALA A 102 11.32 1.76 -6.55
C ALA A 102 10.93 3.12 -7.14
N THR A 103 10.83 4.15 -6.32
CA THR A 103 10.85 5.55 -6.75
C THR A 103 12.26 6.10 -6.61
N ASP A 104 12.51 7.29 -7.14
CA ASP A 104 13.81 7.98 -7.06
C ASP A 104 14.31 8.09 -5.63
N GLU A 105 13.43 8.26 -4.66
CA GLU A 105 13.74 8.34 -3.24
C GLU A 105 13.88 6.98 -2.53
N GLY A 106 13.40 5.90 -3.16
CA GLY A 106 13.69 4.52 -2.75
C GLY A 106 15.12 4.12 -3.10
N VAL A 107 15.82 5.01 -3.79
CA VAL A 107 17.22 4.86 -4.18
C VAL A 107 18.01 5.93 -3.45
N ILE A 108 18.77 5.54 -2.43
CA ILE A 108 19.57 6.45 -1.59
C ILE A 108 21.02 6.33 -2.01
N GLY A 109 21.68 7.46 -2.24
CA GLY A 109 23.08 7.52 -2.67
C GLY A 109 23.28 8.12 -4.06
N LEU A 110 22.19 8.45 -4.78
CA LEU A 110 22.24 9.27 -5.99
C LEU A 110 22.33 10.74 -5.58
N GLY A 111 23.52 11.29 -5.57
CA GLY A 111 23.73 12.73 -5.40
C GLY A 111 23.64 13.47 -6.74
N ALA A 112 23.45 14.81 -6.69
CA ALA A 112 23.42 15.65 -7.87
C ALA A 112 24.80 15.86 -8.55
N GLY A 113 25.83 15.17 -8.09
CA GLY A 113 27.21 15.27 -8.57
C GLY A 113 27.74 13.97 -9.13
N ARG A 114 28.97 14.04 -9.69
CA ARG A 114 29.66 12.88 -10.23
C ARG A 114 29.86 11.79 -9.17
N ILE A 115 29.41 10.57 -9.49
CA ILE A 115 29.51 9.40 -8.61
C ILE A 115 30.75 8.61 -9.01
N ALA A 116 31.60 8.31 -8.03
CA ALA A 116 32.83 7.54 -8.30
C ALA A 116 32.52 6.05 -8.42
N ALA A 117 33.35 5.32 -9.16
CA ALA A 117 33.34 3.86 -9.08
C ALA A 117 33.58 3.40 -7.64
N GLY A 118 32.90 2.35 -7.21
CA GLY A 118 32.92 1.87 -5.83
C GLY A 118 31.91 2.57 -4.91
N SER A 119 31.17 3.57 -5.40
CA SER A 119 30.10 4.21 -4.61
C SER A 119 28.90 3.28 -4.46
N GLU A 120 28.38 3.21 -3.24
CA GLU A 120 27.23 2.37 -2.92
C GLU A 120 25.92 3.12 -3.07
N LEU A 121 24.94 2.42 -3.60
CA LEU A 121 23.55 2.83 -3.75
C LEU A 121 22.68 1.89 -2.94
N ARG A 122 21.79 2.41 -2.10
CA ARG A 122 20.80 1.60 -1.38
C ARG A 122 19.45 1.71 -2.07
N ALA A 123 18.85 0.56 -2.35
CA ALA A 123 17.55 0.51 -3.00
C ALA A 123 16.52 -0.27 -2.16
N TYR A 124 15.33 0.32 -2.02
CA TYR A 124 14.14 -0.34 -1.49
C TYR A 124 13.24 -0.67 -2.67
N GLY A 125 13.41 -1.86 -3.20
CA GLY A 125 12.80 -2.25 -4.47
C GLY A 125 11.73 -3.31 -4.35
N SER A 126 11.18 -3.65 -5.52
CA SER A 126 10.28 -4.78 -5.66
C SER A 126 10.29 -5.31 -7.07
N MET A 127 10.01 -6.59 -7.21
CA MET A 127 9.89 -7.25 -8.51
C MET A 127 8.61 -8.07 -8.58
N VAL A 128 7.91 -7.96 -9.70
CA VAL A 128 6.70 -8.74 -9.97
C VAL A 128 7.08 -10.04 -10.66
N TYR A 129 6.49 -11.13 -10.18
CA TYR A 129 6.68 -12.47 -10.72
C TYR A 129 5.37 -13.07 -11.19
N ARG A 130 5.43 -13.83 -12.27
CA ARG A 130 4.35 -14.68 -12.75
C ARG A 130 4.75 -16.13 -12.58
N ARG A 131 3.84 -16.96 -12.10
CA ARG A 131 4.05 -18.41 -12.04
C ARG A 131 3.85 -19.03 -13.42
N ALA A 132 4.87 -19.72 -13.92
CA ALA A 132 4.87 -20.47 -15.17
C ALA A 132 5.20 -21.93 -14.83
N GLY A 133 4.19 -22.79 -14.73
CA GLY A 133 4.34 -24.13 -14.17
C GLY A 133 4.77 -24.09 -12.72
N ASP A 134 5.88 -24.74 -12.38
CA ASP A 134 6.46 -24.74 -11.02
C ASP A 134 7.49 -23.64 -10.79
N ALA A 135 7.83 -22.87 -11.82
CA ALA A 135 8.83 -21.81 -11.73
C ALA A 135 8.18 -20.41 -11.66
N TRP A 136 8.87 -19.49 -10.97
CA TRP A 136 8.55 -18.08 -10.96
C TRP A 136 9.43 -17.35 -12.00
N GLN A 137 8.78 -16.57 -12.87
CA GLN A 137 9.45 -15.77 -13.88
C GLN A 137 9.23 -14.28 -13.60
N PRO A 138 10.27 -13.45 -13.65
CA PRO A 138 10.12 -12.01 -13.49
C PRO A 138 9.25 -11.44 -14.61
N SER A 139 8.30 -10.59 -14.25
CA SER A 139 7.48 -9.87 -15.21
C SER A 139 8.15 -8.53 -15.49
N LEU A 140 8.95 -8.48 -16.54
CA LEU A 140 9.57 -7.24 -16.98
C LEU A 140 8.50 -6.32 -17.55
N LEU A 141 8.41 -5.10 -17.04
CA LEU A 141 7.56 -4.06 -17.61
C LEU A 141 8.32 -3.40 -18.77
N PRO A 142 7.76 -3.37 -19.96
CA PRO A 142 8.34 -2.58 -21.04
C PRO A 142 8.25 -1.07 -20.69
N PRO A 143 9.20 -0.24 -21.11
CA PRO A 143 9.14 1.20 -20.93
C PRO A 143 7.87 1.75 -21.60
N ALA A 144 7.09 2.54 -20.83
CA ALA A 144 5.85 3.11 -21.31
C ALA A 144 6.12 4.22 -22.34
N THR A 145 5.68 4.03 -23.58
CA THR A 145 5.54 5.12 -24.54
C THR A 145 4.13 5.69 -24.46
N PRO A 146 3.95 7.00 -24.26
CA PRO A 146 2.63 7.60 -24.19
C PRO A 146 1.95 7.61 -25.56
N LYS A 147 0.75 7.04 -25.66
CA LYS A 147 -0.15 7.25 -26.78
C LYS A 147 -1.28 8.20 -26.37
N PRO A 148 -1.63 9.18 -27.19
CA PRO A 148 -2.79 10.03 -26.91
C PRO A 148 -4.09 9.20 -27.07
N VAL A 149 -4.90 9.19 -26.02
CA VAL A 149 -6.22 8.55 -26.03
C VAL A 149 -7.25 9.53 -26.55
N ALA A 150 -7.90 9.19 -27.66
CA ALA A 150 -9.08 9.91 -28.15
C ALA A 150 -10.27 9.61 -27.22
N ALA A 151 -10.84 10.66 -26.67
CA ALA A 151 -12.03 10.59 -25.82
C ALA A 151 -13.25 10.19 -26.66
N THR A 152 -13.78 9.00 -26.46
CA THR A 152 -15.10 8.59 -26.95
C THR A 152 -15.92 7.99 -25.81
N GLY A 153 -16.37 8.85 -24.90
CA GLY A 153 -17.42 8.58 -23.95
C GLY A 153 -18.60 9.50 -24.24
N ARG A 154 -19.74 8.94 -24.63
CA ARG A 154 -20.97 9.72 -24.84
C ARG A 154 -21.46 10.17 -23.46
N ALA A 155 -21.14 11.40 -23.09
CA ALA A 155 -21.65 12.01 -21.87
C ALA A 155 -23.19 12.06 -21.94
N ILE A 156 -23.84 11.35 -21.04
CA ILE A 156 -25.28 11.47 -20.80
C ILE A 156 -25.49 12.88 -20.26
N LYS A 157 -26.23 13.73 -20.99
CA LYS A 157 -26.51 15.07 -20.52
C LYS A 157 -27.46 14.99 -19.31
N SER A 158 -27.22 15.80 -18.30
CA SER A 158 -28.05 15.90 -17.11
C SER A 158 -29.52 16.20 -17.43
N SER A 159 -29.80 16.90 -18.57
CA SER A 159 -31.15 17.09 -19.11
C SER A 159 -31.86 15.79 -19.41
N ASP A 160 -31.14 14.77 -19.98
CA ASP A 160 -31.74 13.49 -20.38
C ASP A 160 -32.12 12.63 -19.16
N LEU A 161 -31.40 12.81 -18.04
CA LEU A 161 -31.69 12.16 -16.76
C LEU A 161 -32.96 12.77 -16.10
N ILE A 162 -33.07 14.10 -16.13
CA ILE A 162 -34.24 14.81 -15.60
C ILE A 162 -35.49 14.42 -16.38
N GLU A 163 -35.40 14.33 -17.70
CA GLU A 163 -36.50 13.94 -18.57
C GLU A 163 -36.94 12.47 -18.34
N ARG A 164 -35.99 11.57 -18.09
CA ARG A 164 -36.29 10.18 -17.70
C ARG A 164 -36.93 10.08 -16.31
N LEU A 165 -36.47 10.86 -15.33
CA LEU A 165 -37.09 10.92 -14.02
C LEU A 165 -38.53 11.46 -14.08
N ALA A 166 -38.73 12.54 -14.84
CA ALA A 166 -40.10 13.09 -15.08
C ALA A 166 -41.01 12.06 -15.78
N THR A 167 -40.47 11.28 -16.72
CA THR A 167 -41.23 10.22 -17.38
C THR A 167 -41.59 9.11 -16.41
N ILE A 168 -40.71 8.67 -15.54
CA ILE A 168 -40.97 7.63 -14.53
C ILE A 168 -42.03 8.07 -13.56
N VAL A 169 -41.95 9.31 -13.03
CA VAL A 169 -42.97 9.88 -12.10
C VAL A 169 -44.32 9.97 -12.78
N ASN A 170 -44.41 10.43 -14.02
CA ASN A 170 -45.65 10.64 -14.75
C ASN A 170 -46.28 9.35 -15.32
N THR A 171 -45.54 8.25 -15.40
CA THR A 171 -46.03 6.99 -16.00
C THR A 171 -46.25 5.87 -15.00
N THR A 172 -45.98 6.08 -13.71
CA THR A 172 -46.20 5.07 -12.66
C THR A 172 -47.70 5.09 -12.24
N PRO A 173 -48.52 4.07 -12.58
CA PRO A 173 -49.90 4.04 -12.22
C PRO A 173 -50.08 3.79 -10.72
N GLY A 174 -50.86 4.62 -10.02
CA GLY A 174 -51.25 4.37 -8.64
C GLY A 174 -50.54 5.18 -7.57
N LEU A 175 -49.80 6.22 -7.93
CA LEU A 175 -49.31 7.21 -6.97
C LEU A 175 -50.53 7.94 -6.35
N HIS A 176 -50.72 7.79 -5.03
CA HIS A 176 -51.69 8.51 -4.22
C HIS A 176 -51.02 9.71 -3.56
N ASP A 177 -51.77 10.70 -3.11
CA ASP A 177 -51.24 11.95 -2.51
C ASP A 177 -50.19 11.74 -1.39
N ALA A 178 -50.24 10.60 -0.70
CA ALA A 178 -49.23 10.22 0.30
C ALA A 178 -47.88 9.79 -0.31
N ASP A 179 -47.92 9.23 -1.51
CA ASP A 179 -46.72 8.78 -2.24
C ASP A 179 -46.01 9.95 -2.91
N ASP A 180 -46.75 10.99 -3.32
CA ASP A 180 -46.22 12.25 -3.85
C ASP A 180 -45.34 12.97 -2.82
N ALA A 181 -45.72 12.93 -1.54
CA ALA A 181 -44.93 13.52 -0.46
C ALA A 181 -43.58 12.78 -0.25
N ILE A 182 -43.61 11.46 -0.32
CA ILE A 182 -42.41 10.62 -0.22
C ILE A 182 -41.47 10.86 -1.42
N VAL A 183 -42.02 10.88 -2.63
CA VAL A 183 -41.27 11.15 -3.85
C VAL A 183 -40.67 12.56 -3.83
N ALA A 184 -41.44 13.57 -3.37
CA ALA A 184 -40.96 14.94 -3.25
C ALA A 184 -39.79 15.04 -2.22
N GLU A 185 -39.90 14.37 -1.07
CA GLU A 185 -38.89 14.34 -0.03
C GLU A 185 -37.58 13.66 -0.53
N GLU A 186 -37.70 12.53 -1.22
CA GLU A 186 -36.53 11.81 -1.79
C GLU A 186 -35.87 12.59 -2.94
N LEU A 187 -36.68 13.27 -3.79
CA LEU A 187 -36.16 14.15 -4.84
C LEU A 187 -35.46 15.37 -4.25
N ASP A 188 -36.01 15.98 -3.18
CA ASP A 188 -35.34 17.12 -2.53
C ASP A 188 -34.04 16.70 -1.87
N ARG A 189 -34.00 15.55 -1.20
CA ARG A 189 -32.76 14.95 -0.69
C ARG A 189 -31.74 14.67 -1.80
N ALA A 190 -32.20 14.11 -2.92
CA ALA A 190 -31.35 13.84 -4.07
C ALA A 190 -30.81 15.15 -4.68
N LEU A 191 -31.62 16.17 -4.83
CA LEU A 191 -31.22 17.50 -5.32
C LEU A 191 -30.26 18.20 -4.38
N GLN A 192 -30.46 18.13 -3.07
CA GLN A 192 -29.50 18.66 -2.10
C GLN A 192 -28.17 17.92 -2.17
N ASN A 193 -28.18 16.59 -2.28
CA ASN A 193 -26.97 15.80 -2.48
C ASN A 193 -26.28 16.12 -3.79
N ILE A 194 -27.02 16.32 -4.89
CA ILE A 194 -26.44 16.73 -6.19
C ILE A 194 -25.82 18.12 -6.08
N LYS A 195 -26.51 19.10 -5.47
CA LYS A 195 -25.98 20.45 -5.25
C LYS A 195 -24.70 20.43 -4.40
N LEU A 196 -24.70 19.65 -3.31
CA LEU A 196 -23.52 19.46 -2.47
C LEU A 196 -22.35 18.84 -3.26
N ARG A 197 -22.64 17.88 -4.14
CA ARG A 197 -21.62 17.23 -4.99
C ARG A 197 -21.10 18.16 -6.09
N LEU A 198 -21.96 18.96 -6.72
CA LEU A 198 -21.56 19.94 -7.72
C LEU A 198 -20.72 21.06 -7.09
N ASN A 199 -21.14 21.59 -5.94
CA ASN A 199 -20.36 22.59 -5.20
C ASN A 199 -19.02 22.05 -4.72
N ARG A 200 -18.94 20.77 -4.31
CA ARG A 200 -17.67 20.09 -3.99
C ARG A 200 -16.82 19.88 -5.23
N GLY A 201 -17.41 19.73 -6.40
CA GLY A 201 -16.70 19.63 -7.69
C GLY A 201 -15.91 20.89 -8.02
N GLU A 202 -16.42 22.06 -7.65
CA GLU A 202 -15.76 23.35 -7.83
C GLU A 202 -14.72 23.65 -6.71
N GLN A 203 -14.83 23.02 -5.55
CA GLN A 203 -13.97 23.25 -4.37
C GLN A 203 -12.71 22.37 -4.33
N GLY A 204 -12.43 21.56 -5.37
CA GLY A 204 -11.28 20.67 -5.41
C GLY A 204 -11.51 19.30 -4.76
N PHE A 205 -10.44 18.53 -4.61
CA PHE A 205 -10.50 17.17 -4.06
C PHE A 205 -10.26 17.18 -2.55
N VAL A 206 -11.23 16.72 -1.77
CA VAL A 206 -11.02 16.41 -0.36
C VAL A 206 -10.37 15.04 -0.26
N VAL A 207 -9.20 14.98 0.37
CA VAL A 207 -8.43 13.75 0.63
C VAL A 207 -8.35 13.50 2.13
N ALA A 208 -8.97 12.42 2.59
CA ALA A 208 -8.89 12.00 3.99
C ALA A 208 -7.56 11.26 4.25
N SER A 209 -6.76 11.76 5.20
CA SER A 209 -5.35 11.38 5.35
C SER A 209 -4.99 10.76 6.69
N GLY A 210 -5.82 10.81 7.69
CA GLY A 210 -5.45 10.36 9.05
C GLY A 210 -4.96 11.50 9.95
N PRO A 211 -4.37 11.18 11.11
CA PRO A 211 -3.94 12.17 12.09
C PRO A 211 -2.90 13.14 11.53
N ALA A 212 -2.97 14.41 11.96
CA ALA A 212 -1.96 15.40 11.61
C ALA A 212 -0.56 14.92 12.02
N GLY A 213 0.42 15.08 11.11
CA GLY A 213 1.79 14.59 11.33
C GLY A 213 1.94 13.06 11.22
N GLY A 214 0.87 12.31 10.97
CA GLY A 214 0.91 10.88 10.64
C GLY A 214 1.46 10.64 9.22
N GLU A 215 1.73 9.37 8.91
CA GLU A 215 2.33 8.98 7.63
C GLU A 215 1.45 9.38 6.44
N TYR A 216 0.16 9.09 6.50
CA TYR A 216 -0.80 9.46 5.45
C TYR A 216 -0.91 10.98 5.28
N ALA A 217 -0.90 11.73 6.41
CA ALA A 217 -0.94 13.18 6.35
C ALA A 217 0.30 13.75 5.66
N ARG A 218 1.49 13.27 6.03
CA ARG A 218 2.76 13.65 5.37
C ARG A 218 2.77 13.27 3.89
N PHE A 219 2.25 12.10 3.54
CA PHE A 219 2.14 11.69 2.14
C PHE A 219 1.28 12.68 1.34
N VAL A 220 0.07 13.00 1.81
CA VAL A 220 -0.83 13.96 1.14
C VAL A 220 -0.20 15.36 1.09
N GLU A 221 0.44 15.80 2.17
CA GLU A 221 1.15 17.08 2.21
C GLU A 221 2.27 17.15 1.17
N SER A 222 2.98 16.05 0.95
CA SER A 222 4.05 15.99 -0.06
C SER A 222 3.54 16.14 -1.49
N LEU A 223 2.29 15.78 -1.76
CA LEU A 223 1.66 15.90 -3.08
C LEU A 223 1.20 17.35 -3.38
N ARG A 224 0.83 18.13 -2.35
CA ARG A 224 0.20 19.46 -2.49
C ARG A 224 0.97 20.46 -3.38
N PRO A 225 2.30 20.64 -3.27
CA PRO A 225 3.01 21.62 -4.07
C PRO A 225 2.87 21.40 -5.57
N ARG A 226 2.66 20.17 -6.00
CA ARG A 226 2.53 19.77 -7.40
C ARG A 226 1.10 19.56 -7.84
N ALA A 227 0.22 19.27 -6.88
CA ALA A 227 -1.22 19.17 -7.09
C ALA A 227 -1.93 20.53 -7.10
N ALA A 228 -1.21 21.64 -7.23
CA ALA A 228 -1.78 22.98 -7.19
C ALA A 228 -2.89 23.21 -8.23
N ALA A 229 -2.83 22.52 -9.37
CA ALA A 229 -3.88 22.54 -10.39
C ALA A 229 -5.20 21.87 -9.96
N TRP A 230 -5.21 21.11 -8.85
CA TRP A 230 -6.36 20.29 -8.44
C TRP A 230 -7.02 20.78 -7.17
N SER A 231 -6.56 21.86 -6.56
CA SER A 231 -7.10 22.38 -5.29
C SER A 231 -7.30 21.28 -4.23
N VAL A 232 -6.24 20.50 -3.93
CA VAL A 232 -6.31 19.42 -2.93
C VAL A 232 -6.51 19.97 -1.53
N THR A 233 -7.62 19.62 -0.91
CA THR A 233 -7.93 19.91 0.49
C THR A 233 -7.70 18.65 1.31
N GLN A 234 -6.76 18.70 2.25
CA GLN A 234 -6.48 17.60 3.15
C GLN A 234 -7.43 17.65 4.35
N ALA A 235 -8.10 16.54 4.61
CA ALA A 235 -8.88 16.31 5.81
C ALA A 235 -8.09 15.42 6.78
N ASN A 236 -7.68 15.99 7.91
CA ASN A 236 -7.09 15.20 8.99
C ASN A 236 -8.18 14.42 9.71
N THR A 237 -7.96 13.12 9.91
CA THR A 237 -8.92 12.19 10.48
C THR A 237 -8.26 11.35 11.58
N GLN A 238 -8.99 10.38 12.12
CA GLN A 238 -8.43 9.42 13.07
C GLN A 238 -7.70 8.25 12.41
N GLY A 239 -7.84 8.06 11.08
CA GLY A 239 -7.16 7.02 10.31
C GLY A 239 -8.11 6.21 9.41
N SER A 240 -7.69 5.01 9.03
CA SER A 240 -8.28 4.20 7.95
C SER A 240 -9.77 3.92 8.10
N VAL A 241 -10.26 3.64 9.31
CA VAL A 241 -11.68 3.37 9.55
C VAL A 241 -12.51 4.64 9.28
N THR A 242 -12.10 5.78 9.85
CA THR A 242 -12.75 7.05 9.61
C THR A 242 -12.71 7.45 8.14
N ASN A 243 -11.55 7.22 7.49
CA ASN A 243 -11.34 7.52 6.08
C ASN A 243 -12.28 6.73 5.17
N ALA A 244 -12.45 5.43 5.44
CA ALA A 244 -13.37 4.57 4.68
C ALA A 244 -14.84 5.05 4.83
N LEU A 245 -15.26 5.44 6.03
CA LEU A 245 -16.60 5.99 6.27
C LEU A 245 -16.80 7.31 5.54
N MET A 246 -15.81 8.22 5.53
CA MET A 246 -15.88 9.48 4.78
C MET A 246 -15.95 9.29 3.27
N ILE A 247 -15.32 8.23 2.74
CA ILE A 247 -15.47 7.85 1.33
C ILE A 247 -16.89 7.38 1.06
N ASP A 248 -17.43 6.48 1.88
CA ASP A 248 -18.75 5.91 1.62
C ASP A 248 -19.87 6.97 1.75
N SER A 249 -19.76 7.90 2.73
CA SER A 249 -20.67 9.03 2.89
C SER A 249 -20.50 10.12 1.81
N GLY A 250 -19.40 10.08 1.04
CA GLY A 250 -19.06 11.09 0.04
C GLY A 250 -18.50 12.40 0.63
N GLU A 251 -18.12 12.42 1.90
CA GLU A 251 -17.45 13.55 2.54
C GLU A 251 -16.01 13.73 2.01
N ALA A 252 -15.34 12.65 1.63
CA ALA A 252 -14.07 12.67 0.94
C ALA A 252 -14.20 12.03 -0.44
N ARG A 253 -13.45 12.54 -1.41
CA ARG A 253 -13.36 11.95 -2.76
C ARG A 253 -12.28 10.89 -2.86
N PHE A 254 -11.18 11.12 -2.18
CA PHE A 254 -10.05 10.19 -2.07
C PHE A 254 -9.68 10.05 -0.60
N ALA A 255 -9.10 8.92 -0.27
CA ALA A 255 -8.56 8.68 1.07
C ALA A 255 -7.41 7.67 1.03
N LEU A 256 -6.64 7.65 2.10
CA LEU A 256 -5.69 6.56 2.36
C LEU A 256 -6.29 5.60 3.38
N VAL A 257 -6.28 4.31 3.06
CA VAL A 257 -6.86 3.25 3.90
C VAL A 257 -5.95 2.03 3.87
N GLN A 258 -5.74 1.39 5.01
CA GLN A 258 -5.04 0.10 5.07
C GLN A 258 -5.83 -0.99 4.35
N SER A 259 -5.15 -1.91 3.69
CA SER A 259 -5.75 -2.97 2.87
C SER A 259 -6.67 -3.92 3.64
N ASP A 260 -6.34 -4.25 4.88
CA ASP A 260 -7.16 -5.07 5.78
C ASP A 260 -8.43 -4.33 6.23
N VAL A 261 -8.30 -3.04 6.54
CA VAL A 261 -9.45 -2.17 6.87
C VAL A 261 -10.35 -1.98 5.66
N ALA A 262 -9.78 -1.79 4.47
CA ALA A 262 -10.56 -1.69 3.23
C ALA A 262 -11.35 -2.97 2.94
N ALA A 263 -10.75 -4.14 3.14
CA ALA A 263 -11.42 -5.43 2.99
C ALA A 263 -12.56 -5.60 4.00
N ALA A 264 -12.34 -5.26 5.27
CA ALA A 264 -13.37 -5.28 6.30
C ALA A 264 -14.52 -4.29 5.98
N ALA A 265 -14.19 -3.12 5.44
CA ALA A 265 -15.15 -2.09 5.08
C ALA A 265 -16.12 -2.55 3.99
N VAL A 266 -15.63 -3.14 2.90
CA VAL A 266 -16.49 -3.59 1.80
C VAL A 266 -17.33 -4.82 2.15
N THR A 267 -16.93 -5.58 3.18
CA THR A 267 -17.69 -6.73 3.69
C THR A 267 -18.58 -6.39 4.89
N GLY A 268 -18.40 -5.22 5.50
CA GLY A 268 -19.14 -4.79 6.69
C GLY A 268 -18.74 -5.55 7.94
N GLN A 269 -17.49 -5.95 8.06
CA GLN A 269 -16.93 -6.71 9.18
C GLN A 269 -16.15 -5.81 10.16
N ASP A 270 -15.75 -6.35 11.28
CA ASP A 270 -14.92 -5.70 12.31
C ASP A 270 -15.47 -4.32 12.71
N ALA A 271 -14.69 -3.26 12.52
CA ALA A 271 -15.07 -1.89 12.85
C ALA A 271 -16.33 -1.40 12.10
N PHE A 272 -16.75 -2.08 11.05
CA PHE A 272 -17.90 -1.72 10.21
C PHE A 272 -19.15 -2.57 10.47
N ALA A 273 -19.12 -3.49 11.44
CA ALA A 273 -20.26 -4.38 11.72
C ALA A 273 -21.58 -3.63 11.99
N SER A 274 -21.53 -2.44 12.60
CA SER A 274 -22.70 -1.60 12.85
C SER A 274 -23.14 -0.77 11.66
N HIS A 275 -22.27 -0.56 10.66
CA HIS A 275 -22.54 0.24 9.45
C HIS A 275 -22.98 -0.63 8.27
N GLY A 276 -22.63 -1.93 8.31
CA GLY A 276 -22.73 -2.82 7.16
C GLY A 276 -21.68 -2.56 6.07
N PRO A 277 -21.81 -3.25 4.93
CA PRO A 277 -20.86 -3.12 3.80
C PRO A 277 -20.85 -1.71 3.21
N LEU A 278 -19.66 -1.10 3.13
CA LEU A 278 -19.46 0.20 2.48
C LEU A 278 -19.45 0.03 0.97
N ARG A 279 -20.53 0.46 0.30
CA ARG A 279 -20.77 0.17 -1.12
C ARG A 279 -20.09 1.12 -2.08
N HIS A 280 -19.69 2.30 -1.61
CA HIS A 280 -19.10 3.34 -2.44
C HIS A 280 -17.57 3.40 -2.37
N LEU A 281 -16.94 2.54 -1.57
CA LEU A 281 -15.49 2.44 -1.47
C LEU A 281 -14.92 1.67 -2.66
N ARG A 282 -13.95 2.29 -3.36
CA ARG A 282 -13.23 1.69 -4.51
C ARG A 282 -11.75 1.86 -4.36
N GLY A 283 -10.99 0.81 -4.71
CA GLY A 283 -9.53 0.86 -4.79
C GLY A 283 -9.06 1.66 -5.99
N VAL A 284 -8.06 2.49 -5.80
CA VAL A 284 -7.40 3.25 -6.87
C VAL A 284 -6.00 2.70 -7.10
N ALA A 285 -5.19 2.64 -6.07
CA ALA A 285 -3.83 2.10 -6.15
C ALA A 285 -3.31 1.66 -4.78
N ALA A 286 -2.44 0.66 -4.79
CA ALA A 286 -1.56 0.36 -3.68
C ALA A 286 -0.37 1.33 -3.70
N LEU A 287 -0.01 1.86 -2.53
CA LEU A 287 1.04 2.85 -2.38
C LEU A 287 2.32 2.22 -1.82
N PHE A 288 2.29 1.81 -0.56
CA PHE A 288 3.45 1.28 0.14
C PHE A 288 3.05 0.27 1.22
N PRO A 289 3.95 -0.67 1.58
CA PRO A 289 3.71 -1.61 2.67
C PRO A 289 3.85 -0.93 4.03
N GLU A 290 3.01 -1.36 4.96
CA GLU A 290 2.96 -0.90 6.35
C GLU A 290 3.11 -2.11 7.28
N PRO A 291 4.37 -2.51 7.60
CA PRO A 291 4.59 -3.59 8.55
C PRO A 291 4.07 -3.25 9.95
N VAL A 292 3.57 -4.28 10.61
CA VAL A 292 3.21 -4.21 12.03
C VAL A 292 4.49 -4.14 12.86
N HIS A 293 4.62 -3.09 13.64
CA HIS A 293 5.68 -2.92 14.63
C HIS A 293 5.13 -3.22 16.02
N VAL A 294 5.70 -4.18 16.71
CA VAL A 294 5.44 -4.39 18.14
C VAL A 294 6.70 -3.98 18.89
N VAL A 295 6.67 -2.80 19.48
CA VAL A 295 7.84 -2.14 20.07
C VAL A 295 7.76 -2.18 21.58
N VAL A 296 8.84 -2.62 22.22
CA VAL A 296 9.02 -2.56 23.68
C VAL A 296 10.40 -1.96 24.01
N ARG A 297 10.60 -1.49 25.24
CA ARG A 297 11.95 -1.10 25.66
C ARG A 297 12.83 -2.35 25.82
N ALA A 298 14.10 -2.22 25.50
CA ALA A 298 15.07 -3.31 25.60
C ALA A 298 15.24 -3.83 27.03
N ASP A 299 15.02 -2.98 28.04
CA ASP A 299 15.10 -3.31 29.47
C ASP A 299 13.78 -3.81 30.08
N SER A 300 12.71 -3.97 29.28
CA SER A 300 11.39 -4.36 29.77
C SER A 300 11.27 -5.81 30.22
N GLY A 301 12.16 -6.68 29.76
CA GLY A 301 12.06 -8.13 29.95
C GLY A 301 10.98 -8.81 29.11
N ILE A 302 10.22 -8.08 28.28
CA ILE A 302 9.19 -8.63 27.40
C ILE A 302 9.86 -9.14 26.13
N ALA A 303 9.76 -10.44 25.84
CA ALA A 303 10.45 -11.08 24.73
C ALA A 303 9.51 -11.61 23.62
N SER A 304 8.20 -11.54 23.82
CA SER A 304 7.20 -12.02 22.85
C SER A 304 5.89 -11.25 22.98
N VAL A 305 5.04 -11.31 21.94
CA VAL A 305 3.70 -10.68 21.98
C VAL A 305 2.84 -11.30 23.10
N ALA A 306 2.89 -12.61 23.31
CA ALA A 306 2.18 -13.25 24.41
C ALA A 306 2.63 -12.76 25.81
N GLY A 307 3.87 -12.27 25.91
CA GLY A 307 4.42 -11.66 27.12
C GLY A 307 3.83 -10.27 27.48
N LEU A 308 2.98 -9.71 26.61
CA LEU A 308 2.23 -8.47 26.89
C LEU A 308 1.05 -8.66 27.85
N ARG A 309 0.84 -9.87 28.39
CA ARG A 309 -0.19 -10.10 29.41
C ARG A 309 0.06 -9.23 30.65
N GLY A 310 -0.95 -8.45 31.03
CA GLY A 310 -0.88 -7.47 32.12
C GLY A 310 -0.20 -6.14 31.74
N ALA A 311 0.35 -6.03 30.52
CA ALA A 311 1.05 -4.84 30.07
C ALA A 311 0.11 -3.68 29.67
N ARG A 312 0.62 -2.46 29.72
CA ARG A 312 -0.03 -1.26 29.19
C ARG A 312 0.41 -1.10 27.73
N VAL A 313 -0.51 -1.34 26.79
CA VAL A 313 -0.23 -1.41 25.36
C VAL A 313 -0.94 -0.29 24.61
N ALA A 314 -0.20 0.54 23.89
CA ALA A 314 -0.78 1.45 22.92
C ALA A 314 -1.09 0.65 21.62
N VAL A 315 -2.36 0.65 21.22
CA VAL A 315 -2.87 -0.12 20.07
C VAL A 315 -3.43 0.78 18.97
N GLY A 316 -2.97 2.02 18.90
CA GLY A 316 -3.51 3.04 18.00
C GLY A 316 -4.80 3.70 18.51
N SER A 317 -5.14 4.83 17.90
CA SER A 317 -6.32 5.62 18.27
C SER A 317 -7.62 4.93 17.81
N ARG A 318 -8.76 5.33 18.42
CA ARG A 318 -10.07 4.90 17.95
C ARG A 318 -10.28 5.42 16.51
N GLY A 319 -10.77 4.56 15.62
CA GLY A 319 -10.94 4.91 14.21
C GLY A 319 -9.68 4.75 13.33
N SER A 320 -8.53 4.35 13.92
CA SER A 320 -7.33 4.01 13.14
C SER A 320 -7.38 2.57 12.63
N GLY A 321 -6.68 2.31 11.54
CA GLY A 321 -6.45 0.94 11.05
C GLY A 321 -5.53 0.16 11.99
N THR A 322 -4.49 0.80 12.54
CA THR A 322 -3.61 0.20 13.54
C THR A 322 -4.40 -0.45 14.68
N ARG A 323 -5.45 0.22 15.19
CA ARG A 323 -6.24 -0.35 16.29
C ARG A 323 -6.94 -1.65 15.90
N GLN A 324 -7.54 -1.70 14.72
CA GLN A 324 -8.17 -2.92 14.23
C GLN A 324 -7.17 -4.05 14.13
N THR A 325 -6.07 -3.83 13.42
CA THR A 325 -5.01 -4.83 13.21
C THR A 325 -4.34 -5.26 14.52
N ALA A 326 -4.07 -4.31 15.43
CA ALA A 326 -3.44 -4.60 16.72
C ALA A 326 -4.32 -5.50 17.62
N LEU A 327 -5.63 -5.26 17.65
CA LEU A 327 -6.55 -6.10 18.44
C LEU A 327 -6.65 -7.51 17.86
N GLN A 328 -6.72 -7.67 16.54
CA GLN A 328 -6.69 -8.96 15.87
C GLN A 328 -5.35 -9.70 16.13
N LEU A 329 -4.23 -8.96 16.09
CA LEU A 329 -2.91 -9.50 16.38
C LEU A 329 -2.81 -10.02 17.82
N LEU A 330 -3.25 -9.24 18.80
CA LEU A 330 -3.23 -9.64 20.21
C LEU A 330 -4.08 -10.89 20.43
N SER A 331 -5.30 -10.93 19.88
CA SER A 331 -6.17 -12.11 19.95
C SER A 331 -5.55 -13.35 19.32
N ALA A 332 -4.89 -13.20 18.14
CA ALA A 332 -4.18 -14.31 17.50
C ALA A 332 -3.01 -14.86 18.32
N HIS A 333 -2.47 -14.06 19.25
CA HIS A 333 -1.44 -14.47 20.21
C HIS A 333 -2.02 -14.90 21.57
N GLY A 334 -3.33 -15.13 21.67
CA GLY A 334 -4.00 -15.59 22.89
C GLY A 334 -4.18 -14.52 23.96
N LEU A 335 -4.22 -13.25 23.56
CA LEU A 335 -4.47 -12.11 24.45
C LEU A 335 -5.83 -11.50 24.13
N GLU A 336 -6.80 -11.75 25.01
CA GLU A 336 -8.15 -11.21 24.87
C GLU A 336 -8.32 -9.89 25.62
N HIS A 337 -9.46 -9.23 25.41
CA HIS A 337 -9.79 -8.00 26.11
C HIS A 337 -9.82 -8.24 27.62
N GLY A 338 -9.00 -7.50 28.37
CA GLY A 338 -8.81 -7.67 29.82
C GLY A 338 -7.48 -8.36 30.19
N ASP A 339 -6.83 -9.04 29.23
CA ASP A 339 -5.49 -9.61 29.44
C ASP A 339 -4.39 -8.55 29.43
N TYR A 340 -4.68 -7.36 28.94
CA TYR A 340 -3.79 -6.20 28.87
C TYR A 340 -4.59 -4.91 29.07
N VAL A 341 -3.89 -3.82 29.34
CA VAL A 341 -4.49 -2.50 29.52
C VAL A 341 -4.23 -1.66 28.28
N ILE A 342 -5.30 -1.24 27.60
CA ILE A 342 -5.17 -0.33 26.47
C ILE A 342 -4.75 1.04 26.99
N ALA A 343 -3.60 1.51 26.51
CA ALA A 343 -3.10 2.85 26.78
C ALA A 343 -3.49 3.78 25.63
N ASP A 344 -4.16 4.86 25.93
CA ASP A 344 -4.52 5.86 24.93
C ASP A 344 -3.33 6.77 24.61
N ALA A 345 -3.06 6.93 23.30
CA ALA A 345 -2.13 7.90 22.76
C ALA A 345 -2.80 8.59 21.57
N ARG A 346 -2.55 9.89 21.41
CA ARG A 346 -3.19 10.71 20.36
C ARG A 346 -2.53 10.52 19.00
N SER A 347 -1.29 10.04 19.01
CA SER A 347 -0.50 9.81 17.81
C SER A 347 0.53 8.70 18.02
N PRO A 348 1.06 8.08 16.96
CA PRO A 348 2.17 7.14 17.04
C PRO A 348 3.41 7.73 17.74
N ASP A 349 3.70 9.00 17.47
CA ASP A 349 4.85 9.70 18.06
C ASP A 349 4.69 9.88 19.57
N GLU A 350 3.47 10.22 20.05
CA GLU A 350 3.18 10.28 21.49
C GLU A 350 3.29 8.90 22.15
N ALA A 351 2.81 7.85 21.50
CA ALA A 351 2.93 6.48 21.99
C ALA A 351 4.40 6.09 22.24
N LEU A 352 5.30 6.40 21.31
CA LEU A 352 6.73 6.16 21.46
C LEU A 352 7.35 6.98 22.61
N GLN A 353 6.92 8.23 22.79
CA GLN A 353 7.40 9.05 23.92
C GLN A 353 6.94 8.48 25.26
N LEU A 354 5.68 8.02 25.35
CA LEU A 354 5.16 7.34 26.54
C LEU A 354 5.90 6.04 26.83
N LEU A 355 6.25 5.27 25.80
CA LEU A 355 7.05 4.06 25.92
C LEU A 355 8.46 4.37 26.40
N ALA A 356 9.12 5.36 25.82
CA ALA A 356 10.46 5.80 26.24
C ALA A 356 10.48 6.26 27.70
N ALA A 357 9.43 6.96 28.13
CA ALA A 357 9.27 7.41 29.53
C ALA A 357 8.83 6.29 30.50
N GLY A 358 8.63 5.04 30.05
CA GLY A 358 8.17 3.92 30.88
C GLY A 358 6.73 4.06 31.38
N ARG A 359 5.95 4.93 30.78
CA ARG A 359 4.53 5.14 31.14
C ARG A 359 3.62 4.10 30.55
N ILE A 360 4.05 3.46 29.45
CA ILE A 360 3.45 2.28 28.83
C ILE A 360 4.53 1.24 28.58
N ASP A 361 4.13 0.01 28.31
CA ASP A 361 5.04 -1.13 28.25
C ASP A 361 5.28 -1.59 26.80
N ALA A 362 4.32 -1.33 25.91
CA ALA A 362 4.44 -1.65 24.48
C ALA A 362 3.67 -0.67 23.59
N VAL A 363 4.11 -0.57 22.33
CA VAL A 363 3.41 0.11 21.25
C VAL A 363 3.24 -0.88 20.12
N ILE A 364 2.01 -1.03 19.61
CA ILE A 364 1.71 -1.73 18.37
C ILE A 364 1.31 -0.67 17.35
N GLU A 365 2.04 -0.62 16.23
CA GLU A 365 1.77 0.34 15.16
C GLU A 365 1.90 -0.32 13.78
N VAL A 366 0.99 0.02 12.87
CA VAL A 366 0.99 -0.41 11.47
C VAL A 366 1.40 0.79 10.63
N ILE A 367 2.66 0.82 10.26
CA ILE A 367 3.30 1.99 9.64
C ILE A 367 4.46 1.57 8.76
N SER A 368 4.81 2.38 7.76
CA SER A 368 5.95 2.08 6.89
C SER A 368 7.27 1.97 7.66
N ALA A 369 8.14 1.04 7.24
CA ALA A 369 9.49 0.90 7.81
C ALA A 369 10.54 1.47 6.85
N PRO A 370 11.58 2.17 7.34
CA PRO A 370 11.81 2.54 8.74
C PRO A 370 10.80 3.59 9.23
N TRP A 371 10.20 3.33 10.39
CA TRP A 371 9.41 4.34 11.10
C TRP A 371 10.36 5.41 11.65
N ARG A 372 10.30 6.59 11.04
CA ARG A 372 11.26 7.67 11.31
C ARG A 372 11.38 8.03 12.79
N GLN A 373 10.23 8.15 13.47
CA GLN A 373 10.24 8.54 14.89
C GLN A 373 10.81 7.43 15.78
N LEU A 374 10.53 6.16 15.46
CA LEU A 374 11.15 5.04 16.17
C LEU A 374 12.68 5.06 16.00
N ALA A 375 13.19 5.36 14.80
CA ALA A 375 14.61 5.49 14.56
C ALA A 375 15.26 6.59 15.40
N VAL A 376 14.57 7.72 15.60
CA VAL A 376 15.05 8.84 16.45
C VAL A 376 15.01 8.46 17.93
N VAL A 377 13.90 7.90 18.41
CA VAL A 377 13.72 7.58 19.83
C VAL A 377 14.60 6.42 20.26
N SER A 378 14.77 5.41 19.43
CA SER A 378 15.61 4.24 19.73
C SER A 378 17.10 4.57 19.82
N ALA A 379 17.55 5.68 19.24
CA ALA A 379 18.91 6.17 19.42
C ALA A 379 19.21 6.72 20.84
N GLN A 380 18.16 7.13 21.56
CA GLN A 380 18.26 7.68 22.93
C GLN A 380 17.82 6.65 23.98
N THR A 381 16.75 5.93 23.71
CA THR A 381 16.20 4.88 24.59
C THR A 381 16.19 3.58 23.81
N PRO A 382 17.03 2.58 24.18
CA PRO A 382 17.08 1.32 23.46
C PRO A 382 15.71 0.62 23.42
N MET A 383 15.25 0.33 22.21
CA MET A 383 13.98 -0.34 21.94
C MET A 383 14.22 -1.56 21.06
N ILE A 384 13.38 -2.56 21.22
CA ILE A 384 13.40 -3.78 20.40
C ILE A 384 12.04 -3.98 19.75
N LEU A 385 12.06 -4.60 18.59
CA LEU A 385 10.89 -5.11 17.92
C LEU A 385 10.66 -6.56 18.32
N LEU A 386 9.45 -6.88 18.75
CA LEU A 386 9.07 -8.27 19.02
C LEU A 386 8.69 -8.96 17.72
N PRO A 387 9.26 -10.13 17.41
CA PRO A 387 8.80 -10.95 16.30
C PRO A 387 7.39 -11.49 16.59
N LEU A 388 6.61 -11.64 15.54
CA LEU A 388 5.31 -12.31 15.64
C LEU A 388 5.50 -13.83 15.67
N ASP A 389 4.63 -14.50 16.40
CA ASP A 389 4.57 -15.97 16.39
C ASP A 389 4.22 -16.49 14.99
N PRO A 390 4.95 -17.48 14.42
CA PRO A 390 4.71 -17.96 13.07
C PRO A 390 3.31 -18.53 12.85
N ASP A 391 2.74 -19.22 13.84
CA ASP A 391 1.40 -19.80 13.72
C ASP A 391 0.33 -18.69 13.78
N ALA A 392 0.53 -17.66 14.62
CA ALA A 392 -0.33 -16.48 14.66
C ALA A 392 -0.26 -15.68 13.35
N MET A 393 0.94 -15.54 12.79
CA MET A 393 1.12 -14.90 11.47
C MET A 393 0.37 -15.66 10.38
N THR A 394 0.49 -16.97 10.36
CA THR A 394 -0.20 -17.83 9.37
C THR A 394 -1.70 -17.69 9.48
N ARG A 395 -2.25 -17.82 10.70
CA ARG A 395 -3.69 -17.66 10.95
C ARG A 395 -4.21 -16.29 10.51
N LEU A 396 -3.49 -15.20 10.82
CA LEU A 396 -3.90 -13.86 10.43
C LEU A 396 -3.82 -13.64 8.93
N ALA A 397 -2.75 -14.10 8.28
CA ALA A 397 -2.60 -13.97 6.83
C ALA A 397 -3.67 -14.73 6.04
N GLU A 398 -4.20 -15.83 6.59
CA GLU A 398 -5.27 -16.62 6.00
C GLU A 398 -6.65 -16.04 6.28
N SER A 399 -6.88 -15.49 7.47
CA SER A 399 -8.20 -15.06 7.93
C SER A 399 -8.48 -13.58 7.70
N VAL A 400 -7.45 -12.74 7.57
CA VAL A 400 -7.59 -11.28 7.41
C VAL A 400 -7.10 -10.87 6.00
N PRO A 401 -8.01 -10.68 5.04
CA PRO A 401 -7.63 -10.24 3.70
C PRO A 401 -6.91 -8.88 3.76
N GLY A 402 -5.77 -8.80 3.09
CA GLY A 402 -4.96 -7.57 3.05
C GLY A 402 -3.75 -7.59 3.99
N LEU A 403 -3.67 -8.51 4.96
CA LEU A 403 -2.45 -8.77 5.70
C LEU A 403 -1.58 -9.80 4.99
N VAL A 404 -0.29 -9.53 4.89
CA VAL A 404 0.68 -10.41 4.24
C VAL A 404 1.93 -10.56 5.10
N PRO A 405 2.58 -11.74 5.11
CA PRO A 405 3.87 -11.90 5.77
C PRO A 405 4.93 -10.96 5.18
N LEU A 406 5.68 -10.32 6.06
CA LEU A 406 6.78 -9.43 5.71
C LEU A 406 7.87 -9.55 6.80
N THR A 407 9.09 -9.18 6.45
CA THR A 407 10.20 -9.14 7.39
C THR A 407 10.74 -7.70 7.48
N ILE A 408 10.88 -7.17 8.69
CA ILE A 408 11.64 -5.95 8.93
C ILE A 408 13.10 -6.36 9.04
N SER A 409 13.91 -5.93 8.07
CA SER A 409 15.32 -6.33 7.99
C SER A 409 16.13 -5.87 9.17
N GLN A 410 17.13 -6.68 9.53
CA GLN A 410 18.16 -6.28 10.50
C GLN A 410 18.74 -4.90 10.14
N ARG A 411 19.12 -4.13 11.15
CA ARG A 411 19.67 -2.77 11.02
C ARG A 411 18.71 -1.73 10.40
N THR A 412 17.42 -2.05 10.32
CA THR A 412 16.41 -1.02 10.01
C THR A 412 16.36 0.02 11.13
N TYR A 413 16.56 -0.41 12.38
CA TYR A 413 16.61 0.45 13.57
C TYR A 413 17.91 0.23 14.35
N ALA A 414 18.26 1.20 15.18
CA ALA A 414 19.39 1.06 16.12
C ALA A 414 19.18 -0.16 17.04
N ALA A 415 20.23 -0.91 17.30
CA ALA A 415 20.23 -2.13 18.11
C ALA A 415 19.32 -3.28 17.58
N GLN A 416 18.92 -3.24 16.32
CA GLN A 416 18.24 -4.37 15.68
C GLN A 416 19.26 -5.26 14.95
N ASP A 417 19.71 -6.32 15.62
CA ASP A 417 20.77 -7.19 15.14
C ASP A 417 20.28 -8.37 14.28
N SER A 418 18.95 -8.56 14.20
CA SER A 418 18.33 -9.66 13.45
C SER A 418 17.11 -9.18 12.68
N ASP A 419 16.75 -9.97 11.69
CA ASP A 419 15.50 -9.84 10.96
C ASP A 419 14.31 -10.08 11.91
N VAL A 420 13.26 -9.28 11.77
CA VAL A 420 12.03 -9.41 12.57
C VAL A 420 10.87 -9.82 11.67
N PRO A 421 10.44 -11.09 11.71
CA PRO A 421 9.24 -11.55 11.02
C PRO A 421 8.01 -10.84 11.55
N THR A 422 7.17 -10.35 10.64
CA THR A 422 5.93 -9.63 10.96
C THR A 422 4.90 -9.80 9.85
N LEU A 423 3.75 -9.17 10.01
CA LEU A 423 2.75 -8.98 8.96
C LEU A 423 2.79 -7.53 8.47
N ALA A 424 2.31 -7.31 7.27
CA ALA A 424 2.11 -5.97 6.75
C ALA A 424 0.73 -5.81 6.13
N ALA A 425 0.11 -4.68 6.36
CA ALA A 425 -0.92 -4.14 5.51
C ALA A 425 -0.28 -3.36 4.34
N THR A 426 -1.10 -2.95 3.38
CA THR A 426 -0.69 -2.03 2.31
C THR A 426 -1.50 -0.76 2.43
N ALA A 427 -0.86 0.40 2.43
CA ALA A 427 -1.54 1.67 2.27
C ALA A 427 -2.18 1.73 0.88
N LEU A 428 -3.48 1.86 0.81
CA LEU A 428 -4.24 1.99 -0.44
C LEU A 428 -4.70 3.44 -0.61
N LEU A 429 -4.53 3.98 -1.81
CA LEU A 429 -5.36 5.08 -2.25
C LEU A 429 -6.71 4.52 -2.66
N VAL A 430 -7.76 5.05 -2.09
CA VAL A 430 -9.15 4.69 -2.38
C VAL A 430 -9.94 5.91 -2.84
N ALA A 431 -11.02 5.68 -3.58
CA ALA A 431 -11.91 6.73 -4.05
C ALA A 431 -13.38 6.37 -3.80
N GLN A 432 -14.20 7.39 -3.74
CA GLN A 432 -15.66 7.25 -3.78
C GLN A 432 -16.09 6.85 -5.19
N SER A 433 -16.97 5.88 -5.32
CA SER A 433 -17.37 5.27 -6.59
C SER A 433 -17.95 6.24 -7.64
N SER A 434 -18.40 7.42 -7.25
CA SER A 434 -18.92 8.46 -8.15
C SER A 434 -17.86 9.48 -8.60
N VAL A 435 -16.61 9.33 -8.20
CA VAL A 435 -15.54 10.16 -8.74
C VAL A 435 -15.43 9.89 -10.24
N PRO A 436 -15.34 10.91 -11.11
CA PRO A 436 -15.21 10.67 -12.55
C PRO A 436 -13.96 9.86 -12.89
N ASP A 437 -14.09 8.89 -13.82
CA ASP A 437 -12.96 8.04 -14.27
C ASP A 437 -11.77 8.86 -14.76
N ALA A 438 -12.02 9.95 -15.47
CA ALA A 438 -10.99 10.87 -15.92
C ALA A 438 -10.20 11.48 -14.75
N ALA A 439 -10.85 11.79 -13.64
CA ALA A 439 -10.19 12.35 -12.46
C ALA A 439 -9.31 11.29 -11.76
N VAL A 440 -9.79 10.03 -11.68
CA VAL A 440 -8.98 8.93 -11.13
C VAL A 440 -7.76 8.66 -12.01
N LYS A 441 -7.93 8.66 -13.34
CA LYS A 441 -6.80 8.51 -14.28
C LYS A 441 -5.77 9.62 -14.13
N GLN A 442 -6.21 10.88 -14.01
CA GLN A 442 -5.30 12.02 -13.79
C GLN A 442 -4.51 11.87 -12.47
N VAL A 443 -5.16 11.38 -11.41
CA VAL A 443 -4.47 11.10 -10.13
C VAL A 443 -3.43 10.00 -10.31
N LEU A 444 -3.73 8.93 -11.06
CA LEU A 444 -2.80 7.84 -11.33
C LEU A 444 -1.63 8.27 -12.22
N GLU A 445 -1.89 9.06 -13.27
CA GLU A 445 -0.86 9.67 -14.11
C GLU A 445 0.06 10.58 -13.28
N PHE A 446 -0.52 11.39 -12.41
CA PHE A 446 0.23 12.25 -11.51
C PHE A 446 1.11 11.44 -10.55
N LEU A 447 0.59 10.35 -9.97
CA LEU A 447 1.32 9.50 -9.02
C LEU A 447 2.43 8.68 -9.69
N PHE A 448 2.23 8.20 -10.91
CA PHE A 448 3.12 7.20 -11.51
C PHE A 448 3.85 7.68 -12.78
N GLU A 449 3.44 8.79 -13.40
CA GLU A 449 4.02 9.30 -14.64
C GLU A 449 4.56 10.74 -14.53
N GLY A 450 4.12 11.47 -13.52
CA GLY A 450 4.41 12.89 -13.34
C GLY A 450 5.80 13.22 -12.78
N GLY A 451 6.72 12.26 -12.69
CA GLY A 451 8.06 12.48 -12.11
C GLY A 451 7.93 13.08 -10.71
N LEU A 452 7.25 12.39 -9.82
CA LEU A 452 7.18 12.76 -8.42
C LEU A 452 8.55 12.56 -7.77
N ALA A 453 9.47 13.52 -7.92
CA ALA A 453 10.47 13.76 -6.90
C ALA A 453 9.69 14.20 -5.65
N VAL A 454 9.06 13.27 -4.99
CA VAL A 454 8.40 13.51 -3.71
C VAL A 454 9.54 13.59 -2.71
N ASP A 455 10.03 14.79 -2.50
CA ASP A 455 10.85 15.05 -1.34
C ASP A 455 10.01 14.63 -0.13
N ARG A 456 10.49 13.60 0.64
CA ARG A 456 10.36 13.67 2.09
C ARG A 456 9.48 12.70 2.86
N GLY A 457 9.34 11.51 2.39
CA GLY A 457 8.87 10.41 3.25
C GLY A 457 9.34 9.08 2.71
N VAL A 458 9.77 8.17 3.57
CA VAL A 458 10.15 6.80 3.18
C VAL A 458 9.02 6.10 2.42
N SER A 459 7.77 6.52 2.66
CA SER A 459 6.56 5.97 2.06
C SER A 459 6.43 6.33 0.59
N ALA A 460 6.66 7.61 0.24
CA ALA A 460 6.55 8.07 -1.14
C ALA A 460 7.64 7.46 -2.04
N SER A 461 8.81 7.19 -1.48
CA SER A 461 9.91 6.52 -2.17
C SER A 461 9.60 5.08 -2.60
N ARG A 462 8.48 4.53 -2.16
CA ARG A 462 8.06 3.15 -2.44
C ARG A 462 6.93 3.04 -3.44
N LEU A 463 6.48 4.17 -4.01
CA LEU A 463 5.50 4.14 -5.07
C LEU A 463 6.07 3.43 -6.30
N SER A 464 5.31 2.54 -6.88
CA SER A 464 5.68 1.87 -8.11
C SER A 464 4.43 1.45 -8.87
N ARG A 465 4.35 1.80 -10.15
CA ARG A 465 3.26 1.37 -11.02
C ARG A 465 3.15 -0.15 -11.09
N ALA A 466 4.27 -0.85 -11.08
CA ALA A 466 4.28 -2.32 -11.09
C ALA A 466 3.60 -2.91 -9.85
N ARG A 467 3.60 -2.18 -8.75
CA ARG A 467 3.01 -2.59 -7.46
C ARG A 467 1.63 -2.01 -7.21
N ALA A 468 1.18 -1.11 -8.06
CA ALA A 468 -0.03 -0.31 -7.80
C ALA A 468 -1.32 -1.12 -7.60
N LEU A 469 -1.31 -2.41 -7.95
CA LEU A 469 -2.42 -3.33 -7.68
C LEU A 469 -2.10 -4.36 -6.57
N SER A 470 -0.90 -4.31 -5.99
CA SER A 470 -0.48 -5.27 -4.97
C SER A 470 -1.12 -4.95 -3.63
N GLY A 471 -1.90 -5.89 -3.09
CA GLY A 471 -2.62 -5.70 -1.83
C GLY A 471 -3.94 -4.95 -1.99
N VAL A 472 -4.38 -4.61 -3.19
CA VAL A 472 -5.73 -4.12 -3.45
C VAL A 472 -6.68 -5.32 -3.37
N THR A 473 -7.41 -5.43 -2.25
CA THR A 473 -8.33 -6.54 -1.95
C THR A 473 -9.79 -6.18 -2.17
N ILE A 474 -10.05 -4.95 -2.59
CA ILE A 474 -11.39 -4.40 -2.81
C ILE A 474 -11.63 -4.12 -4.30
N PRO A 475 -12.90 -3.97 -4.75
CA PRO A 475 -13.20 -3.61 -6.13
C PRO A 475 -12.48 -2.33 -6.55
N LEU A 476 -11.85 -2.37 -7.72
CA LEU A 476 -11.22 -1.18 -8.30
C LEU A 476 -12.27 -0.16 -8.73
N HIS A 477 -11.88 1.11 -8.73
CA HIS A 477 -12.58 2.16 -9.44
C HIS A 477 -12.47 1.94 -10.95
N ASP A 478 -13.52 2.21 -11.71
CA ASP A 478 -13.53 1.94 -13.16
C ASP A 478 -12.39 2.68 -13.88
N GLY A 479 -12.16 3.95 -13.54
CA GLY A 479 -11.03 4.72 -14.06
C GLY A 479 -9.66 4.14 -13.72
N ALA A 480 -9.52 3.50 -12.54
CA ALA A 480 -8.28 2.81 -12.18
C ALA A 480 -8.12 1.51 -12.97
N ALA A 481 -9.20 0.73 -13.09
CA ALA A 481 -9.19 -0.50 -13.88
C ALA A 481 -8.81 -0.24 -15.34
N GLU A 482 -9.37 0.81 -15.96
CA GLU A 482 -9.03 1.21 -17.33
C GLU A 482 -7.58 1.71 -17.46
N TYR A 483 -7.08 2.52 -16.52
CA TYR A 483 -5.70 2.99 -16.51
C TYR A 483 -4.71 1.82 -16.49
N PHE A 484 -4.89 0.86 -15.60
CA PHE A 484 -3.99 -0.28 -15.49
C PHE A 484 -4.17 -1.27 -16.66
N ALA A 485 -5.37 -1.44 -17.21
CA ALA A 485 -5.61 -2.29 -18.39
C ALA A 485 -4.94 -1.71 -19.65
N ALA A 486 -5.03 -0.40 -19.88
CA ALA A 486 -4.39 0.27 -21.01
C ALA A 486 -2.86 0.10 -21.00
N THR A 487 -2.27 -0.06 -19.84
CA THR A 487 -0.82 -0.18 -19.66
C THR A 487 -0.32 -1.62 -19.68
N GLN A 488 -1.22 -2.61 -19.62
CA GLN A 488 -0.89 -4.04 -19.68
C GLN A 488 -1.05 -4.63 -21.10
N SER A 489 -1.65 -3.91 -22.05
CA SER A 489 -1.74 -4.37 -23.44
C SER A 489 -0.35 -4.35 -24.09
N PRO A 490 0.16 -5.48 -24.60
CA PRO A 490 1.39 -5.47 -25.39
C PRO A 490 1.14 -4.57 -26.61
N ALA A 491 2.05 -3.63 -26.86
CA ALA A 491 2.04 -2.84 -28.08
C ALA A 491 1.94 -3.82 -29.26
N SER A 492 0.85 -3.73 -30.05
CA SER A 492 0.70 -4.46 -31.30
C SER A 492 1.96 -4.28 -32.14
N ALA A 493 2.67 -5.37 -32.37
CA ALA A 493 3.80 -5.37 -33.29
C ALA A 493 3.32 -4.80 -34.64
N ALA A 494 3.90 -3.69 -35.05
CA ALA A 494 3.71 -3.17 -36.39
C ALA A 494 4.15 -4.26 -37.38
N PRO A 495 3.38 -4.52 -38.45
CA PRO A 495 3.81 -5.45 -39.48
C PRO A 495 5.13 -4.99 -40.10
N PRO A 496 6.04 -5.89 -40.48
CA PRO A 496 7.30 -5.50 -41.08
C PRO A 496 7.01 -4.71 -42.35
N ALA A 497 7.66 -3.53 -42.45
CA ALA A 497 7.62 -2.75 -43.69
C ALA A 497 8.15 -3.60 -44.82
N THR A 498 7.30 -3.89 -45.81
CA THR A 498 7.71 -4.44 -47.08
C THR A 498 8.60 -3.41 -47.76
N ALA A 499 9.87 -3.73 -47.87
CA ALA A 499 10.81 -2.98 -48.68
C ALA A 499 10.49 -3.14 -50.16
N PRO A 500 10.74 -2.09 -51.01
CA PRO A 500 10.48 -2.07 -52.41
C PRO A 500 11.32 -3.05 -53.23
#